data_c976fe64169deae61097657f03fcb562
#
_entry.id   c976fe64169deae61097657f03fcb562
#
_cell.length_a   1.000
_cell.length_b   1.000
_cell.length_c   1.000
_cell.angle_alpha   90.00
_cell.angle_beta   90.00
_cell.angle_gamma   90.00
#
_symmetry.space_group_name_H-M   'P 1'
#
loop_
_entity.id
_entity.type
_entity.pdbx_description
1 polymer ?
#
loop_
_entity_poly.entity_id
_entity_poly.type
_entity_poly.pdbx_seq_one_letter_code
_entity_poly.pdbx_strand_id
1 'polypeptide(L)'
;MRNSLDGEARVLTPAPSYNVDGYHADSNTVYEYQGCIFHGCKRCFPLSRQKKRHCHPDRTIEEVYEATCLKTAILRDAGYTVIEKWGCDFAQQKKTDPELQTFLESFELVPPLEPRDAFFGGRTGATILYAKAAEGEEISYVDFTSLYPSINKYGAYPVRFPEIYLNPAD
;
A
#
# COMPACT_ATOMS: atom_id res chain seq x y z
N MET A 1 -5.42 16.06 4.66
CA MET A 1 -5.08 15.48 3.34
C MET A 1 -5.11 13.97 3.49
N ARG A 2 -5.86 13.25 2.67
CA ARG A 2 -5.76 11.78 2.60
C ARG A 2 -4.71 11.43 1.56
N ASN A 3 -3.82 10.51 1.86
CA ASN A 3 -2.74 10.06 1.00
C ASN A 3 -2.62 8.52 1.07
N SER A 4 -1.66 7.95 0.39
CA SER A 4 -1.45 6.50 0.34
C SER A 4 -1.14 5.85 1.69
N LEU A 5 -0.71 6.60 2.70
CA LEU A 5 -0.51 6.10 4.08
C LEU A 5 -1.85 5.91 4.80
N ASP A 6 -2.84 6.74 4.47
CA ASP A 6 -4.22 6.64 4.98
C ASP A 6 -5.12 5.76 4.07
N GLY A 7 -4.53 5.12 3.05
CA GLY A 7 -5.20 4.45 1.94
C GLY A 7 -5.54 5.42 0.80
N GLU A 8 -5.69 4.88 -0.41
CA GLU A 8 -6.07 5.67 -1.59
C GLU A 8 -7.39 6.39 -1.33
N ALA A 9 -7.43 7.69 -1.61
CA ALA A 9 -8.64 8.46 -1.52
C ALA A 9 -9.54 8.15 -2.72
N ARG A 10 -10.81 7.87 -2.47
CA ARG A 10 -11.81 7.68 -3.53
C ARG A 10 -12.54 8.99 -3.77
N VAL A 11 -12.43 9.52 -4.96
CA VAL A 11 -13.15 10.73 -5.37
C VAL A 11 -14.34 10.38 -6.25
N LEU A 12 -15.42 11.13 -6.07
CA LEU A 12 -16.67 10.91 -6.79
C LEU A 12 -16.63 11.71 -8.09
N THR A 13 -16.87 11.02 -9.19
CA THR A 13 -17.16 11.61 -10.51
C THR A 13 -18.56 11.17 -10.93
N PRO A 14 -19.19 11.76 -11.92
CA PRO A 14 -20.54 11.37 -12.37
C PRO A 14 -20.68 9.87 -12.70
N ALA A 15 -19.61 9.21 -13.09
CA ALA A 15 -19.36 7.75 -13.16
C ALA A 15 -18.18 7.48 -14.12
N PRO A 16 -17.22 6.59 -13.79
CA PRO A 16 -17.03 5.88 -12.52
C PRO A 16 -16.29 6.73 -11.47
N SER A 17 -16.32 6.30 -10.19
CA SER A 17 -15.45 6.88 -9.16
C SER A 17 -14.02 6.40 -9.34
N TYR A 18 -13.04 7.25 -9.04
CA TYR A 18 -11.62 6.95 -9.17
C TYR A 18 -10.91 6.95 -7.82
N ASN A 19 -9.99 6.02 -7.68
CA ASN A 19 -8.98 6.08 -6.63
C ASN A 19 -7.87 7.04 -7.07
N VAL A 20 -7.41 7.87 -6.14
CA VAL A 20 -6.37 8.87 -6.35
C VAL A 20 -5.32 8.78 -5.26
N ASP A 21 -4.06 9.13 -5.58
CA ASP A 21 -2.94 9.01 -4.65
C ASP A 21 -3.05 9.99 -3.47
N GLY A 22 -3.66 11.15 -3.68
CA GLY A 22 -3.92 12.12 -2.64
C GLY A 22 -5.09 13.04 -2.95
N TYR A 23 -5.80 13.45 -1.91
CA TYR A 23 -6.91 14.39 -2.01
C TYR A 23 -6.91 15.39 -0.85
N HIS A 24 -7.04 16.66 -1.19
CA HIS A 24 -7.18 17.75 -0.24
C HIS A 24 -8.57 18.39 -0.39
N ALA A 25 -9.44 18.18 0.59
CA ALA A 25 -10.85 18.53 0.50
C ALA A 25 -11.08 20.05 0.43
N ASP A 26 -10.37 20.84 1.23
CA ASP A 26 -10.61 22.29 1.33
C ASP A 26 -10.31 23.02 0.02
N SER A 27 -9.32 22.55 -0.73
CA SER A 27 -8.97 23.13 -2.05
C SER A 27 -9.51 22.33 -3.23
N ASN A 28 -10.27 21.26 -2.99
CA ASN A 28 -10.76 20.34 -4.01
C ASN A 28 -9.65 19.84 -4.96
N THR A 29 -8.45 19.55 -4.41
CA THR A 29 -7.26 19.22 -5.17
C THR A 29 -6.95 17.74 -5.09
N VAL A 30 -6.77 17.13 -6.25
CA VAL A 30 -6.33 15.74 -6.43
C VAL A 30 -4.84 15.75 -6.78
N TYR A 31 -4.09 14.86 -6.15
CA TYR A 31 -2.68 14.62 -6.44
C TYR A 31 -2.51 13.23 -7.05
N GLU A 32 -1.77 13.16 -8.16
CA GLU A 32 -1.50 11.92 -8.89
C GLU A 32 0.01 11.79 -9.16
N TYR A 33 0.59 10.68 -8.75
CA TYR A 33 1.97 10.33 -9.09
C TYR A 33 1.99 9.29 -10.20
N GLN A 34 2.43 9.71 -11.36
CA GLN A 34 2.45 8.87 -12.56
C GLN A 34 3.79 8.14 -12.70
N GLY A 35 3.91 6.95 -12.15
CA GLY A 35 5.09 6.10 -12.33
C GLY A 35 5.29 5.76 -13.81
N CYS A 36 6.42 6.16 -14.38
CA CYS A 36 6.63 6.14 -15.84
C CYS A 36 6.40 4.78 -16.50
N ILE A 37 6.77 3.69 -15.82
CA ILE A 37 6.58 2.32 -16.34
C ILE A 37 5.12 1.87 -16.30
N PHE A 38 4.36 2.33 -15.29
CA PHE A 38 2.98 1.93 -15.06
C PHE A 38 1.97 2.77 -15.86
N HIS A 39 2.33 4.01 -16.18
CA HIS A 39 1.48 4.98 -16.86
C HIS A 39 1.93 5.33 -18.26
N GLY A 40 2.87 4.58 -18.83
CA GLY A 40 3.28 4.68 -20.21
C GLY A 40 3.89 6.01 -20.63
N CYS A 41 4.72 6.64 -19.80
CA CYS A 41 5.33 7.94 -20.05
C CYS A 41 5.92 8.09 -21.45
N LYS A 42 5.50 9.10 -22.21
CA LYS A 42 5.98 9.33 -23.60
C LYS A 42 7.45 9.66 -23.66
N ARG A 43 8.00 10.35 -22.66
CA ARG A 43 9.42 10.71 -22.61
C ARG A 43 10.30 9.52 -22.31
N CYS A 44 9.86 8.62 -21.43
CA CYS A 44 10.64 7.44 -21.05
C CYS A 44 10.52 6.31 -22.08
N PHE A 45 9.44 6.26 -22.84
CA PHE A 45 9.14 5.18 -23.80
C PHE A 45 8.72 5.71 -25.18
N PRO A 46 9.54 6.55 -25.83
CA PRO A 46 9.15 7.17 -27.12
C PRO A 46 9.05 6.17 -28.26
N LEU A 47 9.95 5.16 -28.29
CA LEU A 47 10.05 4.20 -29.40
C LEU A 47 9.35 2.86 -29.14
N SER A 48 8.75 2.69 -27.96
CA SER A 48 8.17 1.39 -27.55
C SER A 48 6.66 1.45 -27.39
N ARG A 49 5.99 2.43 -27.98
CA ARG A 49 4.57 2.74 -27.74
C ARG A 49 3.64 1.54 -27.99
N GLN A 50 3.90 0.74 -29.01
CA GLN A 50 3.09 -0.43 -29.40
C GLN A 50 3.46 -1.70 -28.63
N LYS A 51 4.48 -1.66 -27.77
CA LYS A 51 4.89 -2.83 -26.97
C LYS A 51 4.02 -2.93 -25.72
N LYS A 52 3.78 -4.17 -25.31
CA LYS A 52 3.17 -4.51 -24.02
C LYS A 52 4.24 -4.69 -22.95
N ARG A 53 3.89 -4.53 -21.69
CA ARG A 53 4.79 -4.77 -20.57
C ARG A 53 4.19 -5.75 -19.59
N HIS A 54 5.03 -6.39 -18.77
CA HIS A 54 4.59 -7.36 -17.78
C HIS A 54 3.61 -6.80 -16.74
N CYS A 55 3.70 -5.50 -16.42
CA CYS A 55 2.75 -4.83 -15.54
C CYS A 55 1.38 -4.57 -16.21
N HIS A 56 1.32 -4.63 -17.55
CA HIS A 56 0.08 -4.50 -18.34
C HIS A 56 0.14 -5.45 -19.53
N PRO A 57 -0.05 -6.77 -19.32
CA PRO A 57 0.13 -7.76 -20.38
C PRO A 57 -0.90 -7.65 -21.52
N ASP A 58 -2.06 -7.06 -21.22
CA ASP A 58 -3.19 -6.94 -22.17
C ASP A 58 -3.22 -5.63 -22.94
N ARG A 59 -2.42 -4.62 -22.52
CA ARG A 59 -2.41 -3.29 -23.09
C ARG A 59 -1.04 -2.87 -23.58
N THR A 60 -1.02 -2.07 -24.65
CA THR A 60 0.20 -1.40 -25.11
C THR A 60 0.56 -0.22 -24.21
N ILE A 61 1.79 0.24 -24.28
CA ILE A 61 2.25 1.44 -23.56
C ILE A 61 1.44 2.68 -23.99
N GLU A 62 1.02 2.76 -25.26
CA GLU A 62 0.16 3.86 -25.73
C GLU A 62 -1.22 3.83 -25.08
N GLU A 63 -1.90 2.68 -25.10
CA GLU A 63 -3.23 2.51 -24.49
C GLU A 63 -3.23 2.82 -22.98
N VAL A 64 -2.15 2.45 -22.28
CA VAL A 64 -1.99 2.78 -20.85
C VAL A 64 -1.82 4.27 -20.65
N TYR A 65 -1.04 4.94 -21.50
CA TYR A 65 -0.86 6.38 -21.43
C TYR A 65 -2.18 7.12 -21.72
N GLU A 66 -2.91 6.71 -22.75
CA GLU A 66 -4.21 7.30 -23.09
C GLU A 66 -5.23 7.14 -21.96
N ALA A 67 -5.26 5.96 -21.32
CA ALA A 67 -6.12 5.73 -20.15
C ALA A 67 -5.75 6.65 -18.97
N THR A 68 -4.46 6.90 -18.76
CA THR A 68 -3.98 7.84 -17.72
C THR A 68 -4.43 9.26 -18.03
N CYS A 69 -4.25 9.72 -19.28
CA CYS A 69 -4.70 11.05 -19.71
C CYS A 69 -6.22 11.20 -19.62
N LEU A 70 -6.97 10.15 -19.98
CA LEU A 70 -8.43 10.15 -19.88
C LEU A 70 -8.90 10.28 -18.42
N LYS A 71 -8.29 9.52 -17.49
CA LYS A 71 -8.56 9.65 -16.04
C LYS A 71 -8.38 11.10 -15.59
N THR A 72 -7.26 11.70 -15.94
CA THR A 72 -6.96 13.10 -15.58
C THR A 72 -7.98 14.08 -16.16
N ALA A 73 -8.39 13.90 -17.43
CA ALA A 73 -9.41 14.73 -18.06
C ALA A 73 -10.75 14.62 -17.34
N ILE A 74 -11.20 13.40 -17.04
CA ILE A 74 -12.47 13.17 -16.32
C ILE A 74 -12.44 13.82 -14.93
N LEU A 75 -11.33 13.75 -14.21
CA LEU A 75 -11.20 14.39 -12.89
C LEU A 75 -11.29 15.92 -13.00
N ARG A 76 -10.67 16.53 -14.03
CA ARG A 76 -10.75 17.97 -14.28
C ARG A 76 -12.16 18.40 -14.69
N ASP A 77 -12.81 17.64 -15.55
CA ASP A 77 -14.20 17.90 -15.97
C ASP A 77 -15.19 17.75 -14.79
N ALA A 78 -14.88 16.90 -13.82
CA ALA A 78 -15.65 16.78 -12.58
C ALA A 78 -15.41 17.93 -11.57
N GLY A 79 -14.57 18.91 -11.92
CA GLY A 79 -14.31 20.11 -11.11
C GLY A 79 -13.16 19.98 -10.12
N TYR A 80 -12.34 18.93 -10.21
CA TYR A 80 -11.14 18.81 -9.37
C TYR A 80 -9.96 19.57 -9.97
N THR A 81 -9.19 20.23 -9.13
CA THR A 81 -7.84 20.68 -9.49
C THR A 81 -6.90 19.49 -9.45
N VAL A 82 -6.36 19.07 -10.61
CA VAL A 82 -5.49 17.88 -10.66
C VAL A 82 -4.04 18.29 -10.81
N ILE A 83 -3.22 17.93 -9.82
CA ILE A 83 -1.77 18.09 -9.80
C ILE A 83 -1.13 16.75 -10.09
N GLU A 84 -0.48 16.65 -11.25
CA GLU A 84 0.20 15.44 -11.69
C GLU A 84 1.70 15.57 -11.55
N LYS A 85 2.36 14.51 -11.12
CA LYS A 85 3.81 14.41 -11.06
C LYS A 85 4.29 13.13 -11.71
N TRP A 86 5.02 13.25 -12.81
CA TRP A 86 5.62 12.10 -13.47
C TRP A 86 6.91 11.66 -12.77
N GLY A 87 7.15 10.34 -12.71
CA GLY A 87 8.34 9.80 -12.05
C GLY A 87 9.67 10.34 -12.58
N CYS A 88 9.79 10.58 -13.89
CA CYS A 88 10.98 11.17 -14.48
C CYS A 88 11.16 12.65 -14.09
N ASP A 89 10.05 13.42 -13.94
CA ASP A 89 10.11 14.80 -13.47
C ASP A 89 10.51 14.86 -11.99
N PHE A 90 9.96 13.99 -11.20
CA PHE A 90 10.33 13.88 -9.80
C PHE A 90 11.80 13.46 -9.62
N ALA A 91 12.27 12.51 -10.43
CA ALA A 91 13.65 12.08 -10.43
C ALA A 91 14.62 13.22 -10.82
N GLN A 92 14.22 14.09 -11.74
CA GLN A 92 14.98 15.29 -12.09
C GLN A 92 14.92 16.33 -10.98
N GLN A 93 13.75 16.61 -10.44
CA GLN A 93 13.57 17.58 -9.36
C GLN A 93 14.40 17.21 -8.11
N LYS A 94 14.43 15.93 -7.73
CA LYS A 94 15.29 15.46 -6.62
C LYS A 94 16.79 15.82 -6.79
N LYS A 95 17.26 16.01 -8.02
CA LYS A 95 18.66 16.35 -8.29
C LYS A 95 18.91 17.85 -8.30
N THR A 96 17.91 18.65 -8.59
CA THR A 96 18.07 20.09 -8.85
C THR A 96 17.45 20.99 -7.80
N ASP A 97 16.59 20.44 -6.92
CA ASP A 97 15.84 21.20 -5.92
C ASP A 97 16.43 20.94 -4.52
N PRO A 98 17.19 21.91 -3.96
CA PRO A 98 17.81 21.76 -2.64
C PRO A 98 16.79 21.68 -1.49
N GLU A 99 15.63 22.36 -1.64
CA GLU A 99 14.59 22.31 -0.61
C GLU A 99 13.98 20.93 -0.54
N LEU A 100 13.71 20.32 -1.69
CA LEU A 100 13.22 18.94 -1.76
C LEU A 100 14.26 17.95 -1.22
N GLN A 101 15.56 18.16 -1.50
CA GLN A 101 16.63 17.31 -0.95
C GLN A 101 16.65 17.38 0.57
N THR A 102 16.65 18.58 1.14
CA THR A 102 16.60 18.78 2.59
C THR A 102 15.36 18.15 3.21
N PHE A 103 14.21 18.31 2.58
CA PHE A 103 12.97 17.67 3.04
C PHE A 103 13.09 16.14 3.04
N LEU A 104 13.60 15.54 1.95
CA LEU A 104 13.75 14.08 1.86
C LEU A 104 14.79 13.52 2.84
N GLU A 105 15.82 14.27 3.19
CA GLU A 105 16.82 13.90 4.21
C GLU A 105 16.22 13.96 5.62
N SER A 106 15.32 14.93 5.86
CA SER A 106 14.62 15.06 7.15
C SER A 106 13.43 14.13 7.29
N PHE A 107 12.95 13.55 6.18
CA PHE A 107 11.76 12.71 6.17
C PHE A 107 12.10 11.30 6.63
N GLU A 108 11.75 10.99 7.85
CA GLU A 108 11.91 9.66 8.43
C GLU A 108 10.84 8.73 7.85
N LEU A 109 11.24 7.90 6.91
CA LEU A 109 10.39 6.81 6.42
C LEU A 109 10.28 5.75 7.52
N VAL A 110 9.09 5.62 8.09
CA VAL A 110 8.78 4.44 8.90
C VAL A 110 8.83 3.24 7.95
N PRO A 111 9.80 2.32 8.11
CA PRO A 111 9.88 1.15 7.24
C PRO A 111 8.61 0.31 7.39
N PRO A 112 8.16 -0.37 6.32
CA PRO A 112 7.10 -1.34 6.46
C PRO A 112 7.47 -2.33 7.55
N LEU A 113 6.46 -2.75 8.34
CA LEU A 113 6.66 -3.80 9.33
C LEU A 113 7.28 -5.02 8.65
N GLU A 114 8.42 -5.47 9.18
CA GLU A 114 8.98 -6.74 8.74
C GLU A 114 7.95 -7.84 8.99
N PRO A 115 7.53 -8.61 7.98
CA PRO A 115 6.51 -9.64 8.16
C PRO A 115 6.83 -10.63 9.27
N ARG A 116 8.12 -10.87 9.54
CA ARG A 116 8.58 -11.72 10.64
C ARG A 116 8.28 -11.13 12.01
N ASP A 117 8.34 -9.83 12.16
CA ASP A 117 8.07 -9.14 13.42
C ASP A 117 6.58 -9.18 13.78
N ALA A 118 5.71 -9.37 12.79
CA ALA A 118 4.27 -9.55 12.98
C ALA A 118 3.89 -10.98 13.41
N PHE A 119 4.78 -11.96 13.25
CA PHE A 119 4.55 -13.34 13.64
C PHE A 119 4.92 -13.59 15.10
N PHE A 120 4.22 -12.98 16.02
CA PHE A 120 4.20 -13.42 17.40
C PHE A 120 3.18 -14.55 17.53
N GLY A 121 3.63 -15.78 17.32
CA GLY A 121 2.83 -16.96 17.60
C GLY A 121 2.53 -17.08 19.08
N GLY A 122 1.59 -17.96 19.45
CA GLY A 122 1.35 -18.32 20.82
C GLY A 122 2.64 -18.83 21.50
N ARG A 123 2.72 -18.72 22.83
CA ARG A 123 3.83 -19.27 23.58
C ARG A 123 3.90 -20.79 23.32
N THR A 124 4.94 -21.23 22.62
CA THR A 124 5.24 -22.63 22.38
C THR A 124 6.45 -23.02 23.20
N GLY A 125 6.35 -24.07 23.95
CA GLY A 125 7.44 -24.62 24.74
C GLY A 125 6.96 -25.25 26.04
N ALA A 126 7.75 -26.13 26.56
CA ALA A 126 7.47 -26.76 27.85
C ALA A 126 7.63 -25.73 28.97
N THR A 127 6.62 -25.60 29.81
CA THR A 127 6.69 -24.78 31.03
C THR A 127 7.56 -25.46 32.10
N ILE A 128 7.70 -26.78 32.03
CA ILE A 128 8.51 -27.62 32.88
C ILE A 128 9.32 -28.58 32.00
N LEU A 129 10.63 -28.65 32.19
CA LEU A 129 11.50 -29.48 31.34
C LEU A 129 11.35 -30.99 31.64
N TYR A 130 10.90 -31.34 32.84
CA TYR A 130 10.66 -32.70 33.25
C TYR A 130 9.46 -32.77 34.18
N ALA A 131 8.54 -33.68 33.90
CA ALA A 131 7.41 -33.99 34.75
C ALA A 131 7.25 -35.52 34.88
N LYS A 132 6.94 -35.99 36.08
CA LYS A 132 6.62 -37.39 36.35
C LYS A 132 5.30 -37.41 37.08
N ALA A 133 4.36 -38.20 36.58
CA ALA A 133 3.11 -38.42 37.26
C ALA A 133 3.31 -39.07 38.63
N ALA A 134 2.65 -38.61 39.67
CA ALA A 134 2.59 -39.25 40.97
C ALA A 134 1.65 -40.46 40.93
N GLU A 135 1.63 -41.22 42.02
CA GLU A 135 0.71 -42.36 42.11
C GLU A 135 -0.76 -41.88 42.05
N GLY A 136 -1.50 -42.39 41.12
CA GLY A 136 -2.90 -41.97 40.84
C GLY A 136 -3.06 -40.78 39.89
N GLU A 137 -1.95 -40.23 39.37
CA GLU A 137 -1.98 -39.19 38.34
C GLU A 137 -1.60 -39.76 36.97
N GLU A 138 -2.12 -39.13 35.92
CA GLU A 138 -1.82 -39.46 34.51
C GLU A 138 -1.39 -38.21 33.75
N ILE A 139 -0.35 -38.34 32.92
CA ILE A 139 0.02 -37.31 31.96
C ILE A 139 -0.66 -37.61 30.62
N SER A 140 -1.59 -36.77 30.21
CA SER A 140 -2.28 -36.90 28.92
C SER A 140 -1.71 -35.91 27.90
N TYR A 141 -1.58 -36.37 26.67
CA TYR A 141 -1.30 -35.51 25.51
C TYR A 141 -2.62 -35.15 24.80
N VAL A 142 -2.88 -33.88 24.66
CA VAL A 142 -4.09 -33.39 23.96
C VAL A 142 -3.67 -32.49 22.82
N ASP A 143 -4.19 -32.75 21.61
CA ASP A 143 -4.00 -31.95 20.43
C ASP A 143 -5.35 -31.50 19.84
N PHE A 144 -5.39 -30.27 19.34
CA PHE A 144 -6.57 -29.72 18.63
C PHE A 144 -6.35 -29.83 17.13
N THR A 145 -6.91 -30.86 16.52
CA THR A 145 -6.80 -31.06 15.07
C THR A 145 -7.38 -29.88 14.30
N SER A 146 -6.61 -29.31 13.39
CA SER A 146 -7.00 -28.20 12.52
C SER A 146 -7.46 -26.93 13.25
N LEU A 147 -6.92 -26.62 14.43
CA LEU A 147 -7.29 -25.41 15.19
C LEU A 147 -7.09 -24.13 14.36
N TYR A 148 -5.91 -23.95 13.76
CA TYR A 148 -5.63 -22.76 12.94
C TYR A 148 -6.55 -22.62 11.72
N PRO A 149 -6.76 -23.65 10.89
CA PRO A 149 -7.72 -23.59 9.79
C PRO A 149 -9.15 -23.29 10.26
N SER A 150 -9.56 -23.83 11.39
CA SER A 150 -10.89 -23.58 11.97
C SER A 150 -11.04 -22.12 12.40
N ILE A 151 -10.04 -21.55 13.11
CA ILE A 151 -10.06 -20.16 13.52
C ILE A 151 -10.01 -19.24 12.29
N ASN A 152 -9.18 -19.53 11.28
CA ASN A 152 -9.11 -18.74 10.06
C ASN A 152 -10.41 -18.73 9.27
N LYS A 153 -11.18 -19.82 9.36
CA LYS A 153 -12.49 -19.93 8.66
C LYS A 153 -13.63 -19.27 9.42
N TYR A 154 -13.68 -19.42 10.74
CA TYR A 154 -14.84 -19.07 11.54
C TYR A 154 -14.58 -17.95 12.56
N GLY A 155 -13.33 -17.66 12.86
CA GLY A 155 -12.93 -16.63 13.81
C GLY A 155 -13.02 -15.22 13.23
N ALA A 156 -13.12 -14.24 14.12
CA ALA A 156 -12.94 -12.83 13.77
C ALA A 156 -11.45 -12.47 13.83
N TYR A 157 -10.93 -11.85 12.79
CA TYR A 157 -9.54 -11.38 12.73
C TYR A 157 -9.45 -10.05 11.97
N PRO A 158 -8.40 -9.25 12.20
CA PRO A 158 -8.20 -7.98 11.50
C PRO A 158 -8.06 -8.19 9.99
N VAL A 159 -8.81 -7.39 9.20
CA VAL A 159 -8.80 -7.47 7.72
C VAL A 159 -8.27 -6.18 7.07
N ARG A 160 -7.73 -5.25 7.84
CA ARG A 160 -7.17 -3.98 7.38
C ARG A 160 -5.71 -3.85 7.83
N PHE A 161 -5.02 -2.89 7.23
CA PHE A 161 -3.71 -2.48 7.73
C PHE A 161 -3.85 -1.97 9.16
N PRO A 162 -2.93 -2.34 10.07
CA PRO A 162 -2.96 -1.86 11.45
C PRO A 162 -2.69 -0.35 11.49
N GLU A 163 -3.38 0.37 12.38
CA GLU A 163 -2.91 1.69 12.81
C GLU A 163 -1.71 1.50 13.74
N ILE A 164 -0.63 2.19 13.41
CA ILE A 164 0.60 2.13 14.20
C ILE A 164 0.59 3.28 15.20
N TYR A 165 0.47 2.98 16.47
CA TYR A 165 0.63 3.95 17.56
C TYR A 165 2.08 3.89 18.06
N LEU A 166 2.86 4.91 17.76
CA LEU A 166 4.18 5.12 18.37
C LEU A 166 3.94 5.93 19.65
N ASN A 167 4.31 5.35 20.80
CA ASN A 167 4.07 5.92 22.14
C ASN A 167 2.58 6.10 22.48
N PRO A 168 1.84 5.04 22.73
CA PRO A 168 0.52 5.18 23.30
C PRO A 168 0.67 5.97 24.63
N ALA A 169 -0.10 7.04 24.77
CA ALA A 169 -0.19 7.73 26.04
C ALA A 169 -0.71 6.73 27.09
N ASP A 170 -0.01 6.64 28.24
CA ASP A 170 -0.34 5.76 29.37
C ASP A 170 -1.79 5.99 29.87
#